data_de5c41b4769b0b06eb41c580ed0a1b54
#
_entry.id   de5c41b4769b0b06eb41c580ed0a1b54
#
_cell.length_a   1.000
_cell.length_b   1.000
_cell.length_c   1.000
_cell.angle_alpha   90.00
_cell.angle_beta   90.00
_cell.angle_gamma   90.00
#
_symmetry.space_group_name_H-M   'P 1'
#
loop_
_entity.id
_entity.type
_entity.pdbx_description
1 polymer ?
#
loop_
_entity_poly.entity_id
_entity_poly.type
_entity_poly.pdbx_seq_one_letter_code
_entity_poly.pdbx_strand_id
1 'polypeptide(L)'
;KVLLDEADLWPDKKFVITNIIVSQKFLKEHPDVVEAVLRGSVKTNKWINANPEEAKAAANTALKEESGKSLPAEVIDPAWKSITFLDDPLAATLGTEAEHAVKAGLLEKPDLKGIYDLAPLNKVLKAEGEDKVDDAGLGAE
;
A
#
# COMPACT_ATOMS: atom_id res chain seq x y z
N LYS A 1 9.19 23.32 -7.95
CA LYS A 1 8.10 23.50 -8.93
C LYS A 1 7.71 22.11 -9.43
N VAL A 2 6.49 21.68 -9.15
CA VAL A 2 5.92 20.45 -9.71
C VAL A 2 5.60 20.72 -11.18
N LEU A 3 6.05 19.88 -12.09
CA LEU A 3 5.74 19.96 -13.53
C LEU A 3 4.47 19.18 -13.86
N LEU A 4 4.33 18.01 -13.27
CA LEU A 4 3.23 17.08 -13.44
C LEU A 4 3.05 16.33 -12.12
N ASP A 5 1.81 16.14 -11.67
CA ASP A 5 1.49 15.21 -10.61
C ASP A 5 1.17 13.86 -11.25
N GLU A 6 1.89 12.81 -10.88
CA GLU A 6 1.70 11.49 -11.44
C GLU A 6 0.28 10.96 -11.18
N ALA A 7 -0.31 11.30 -10.04
CA ALA A 7 -1.67 10.92 -9.71
C ALA A 7 -2.69 11.36 -10.78
N ASP A 8 -2.45 12.48 -11.47
CA ASP A 8 -3.32 12.98 -12.55
C ASP A 8 -3.35 12.06 -13.79
N LEU A 9 -2.40 11.12 -13.90
CA LEU A 9 -2.30 10.16 -15.01
C LEU A 9 -3.02 8.84 -14.71
N TRP A 10 -3.53 8.66 -13.49
CA TRP A 10 -4.13 7.41 -13.02
C TRP A 10 -5.63 7.55 -12.79
N PRO A 11 -6.41 6.44 -12.98
CA PRO A 11 -7.82 6.41 -12.60
C PRO A 11 -7.98 6.79 -11.12
N ASP A 12 -9.02 7.58 -10.83
CA ASP A 12 -9.31 8.07 -9.48
C ASP A 12 -8.14 8.77 -8.78
N LYS A 13 -7.11 9.17 -9.54
CA LYS A 13 -5.87 9.77 -9.05
C LYS A 13 -5.15 8.92 -8.02
N LYS A 14 -5.22 7.60 -8.15
CA LYS A 14 -4.62 6.64 -7.23
C LYS A 14 -3.86 5.56 -7.99
N PHE A 15 -2.70 5.22 -7.47
CA PHE A 15 -1.90 4.07 -7.88
C PHE A 15 -1.14 3.54 -6.67
N VAL A 16 -0.79 2.27 -6.70
CA VAL A 16 -0.08 1.65 -5.59
C VAL A 16 1.39 2.04 -5.60
N ILE A 17 1.93 2.39 -4.41
CA ILE A 17 3.35 2.69 -4.22
C ILE A 17 4.01 1.78 -3.17
N THR A 18 3.21 1.16 -2.29
CA THR A 18 3.74 0.32 -1.23
C THR A 18 2.79 -0.82 -0.95
N ASN A 19 3.32 -2.04 -0.98
CA ASN A 19 2.60 -3.26 -0.65
C ASN A 19 3.28 -4.01 0.50
N ILE A 20 2.50 -4.76 1.27
CA ILE A 20 3.02 -5.78 2.18
C ILE A 20 3.25 -7.04 1.35
N ILE A 21 4.49 -7.53 1.35
CA ILE A 21 4.85 -8.78 0.68
C ILE A 21 5.28 -9.83 1.70
N VAL A 22 4.99 -11.09 1.40
CA VAL A 22 5.37 -12.23 2.23
C VAL A 22 5.80 -13.40 1.34
N SER A 23 6.80 -14.17 1.77
CA SER A 23 7.14 -15.37 1.02
C SER A 23 6.02 -16.42 1.10
N GLN A 24 5.78 -17.15 0.01
CA GLN A 24 4.78 -18.23 -0.01
C GLN A 24 5.04 -19.28 1.07
N LYS A 25 6.31 -19.58 1.34
CA LYS A 25 6.70 -20.50 2.41
C LYS A 25 6.23 -19.98 3.78
N PHE A 26 6.52 -18.72 4.09
CA PHE A 26 6.13 -18.12 5.37
C PHE A 26 4.61 -18.05 5.54
N LEU A 27 3.90 -17.65 4.47
CA LEU A 27 2.44 -17.62 4.48
C LEU A 27 1.83 -19.00 4.78
N LYS A 28 2.41 -20.08 4.20
CA LYS A 28 1.95 -21.45 4.42
C LYS A 28 2.27 -21.97 5.83
N GLU A 29 3.45 -21.63 6.36
CA GLU A 29 3.90 -22.13 7.67
C GLU A 29 3.33 -21.31 8.84
N HIS A 30 3.04 -20.01 8.62
CA HIS A 30 2.64 -19.04 9.65
C HIS A 30 1.47 -18.15 9.21
N PRO A 31 0.35 -18.72 8.75
CA PRO A 31 -0.78 -17.93 8.26
C PRO A 31 -1.41 -17.04 9.34
N ASP A 32 -1.35 -17.47 10.59
CA ASP A 32 -1.81 -16.74 11.77
C ASP A 32 -0.98 -15.47 12.02
N VAL A 33 0.33 -15.54 11.82
CA VAL A 33 1.23 -14.38 11.94
C VAL A 33 0.93 -13.38 10.84
N VAL A 34 0.75 -13.84 9.60
CA VAL A 34 0.39 -12.97 8.47
C VAL A 34 -0.96 -12.29 8.72
N GLU A 35 -1.96 -13.03 9.20
CA GLU A 35 -3.26 -12.45 9.56
C GLU A 35 -3.14 -11.41 10.70
N ALA A 36 -2.29 -11.65 11.70
CA ALA A 36 -2.04 -10.71 12.78
C ALA A 36 -1.41 -9.40 12.27
N VAL A 37 -0.43 -9.48 11.35
CA VAL A 37 0.20 -8.32 10.71
C VAL A 37 -0.83 -7.54 9.91
N LEU A 38 -1.64 -8.21 9.07
CA LEU A 38 -2.69 -7.57 8.28
C LEU A 38 -3.73 -6.88 9.17
N ARG A 39 -4.12 -7.50 10.28
CA ARG A 39 -5.03 -6.90 11.26
C ARG A 39 -4.42 -5.64 11.90
N GLY A 40 -3.14 -5.68 12.21
CA GLY A 40 -2.40 -4.50 12.68
C GLY A 40 -2.40 -3.39 11.64
N SER A 41 -2.14 -3.72 10.38
CA SER A 41 -2.13 -2.77 9.26
C SER A 41 -3.50 -2.10 9.07
N VAL A 42 -4.58 -2.89 8.98
CA VAL A 42 -5.96 -2.38 8.82
C VAL A 42 -6.32 -1.42 9.96
N LYS A 43 -6.04 -1.79 11.20
CA LYS A 43 -6.28 -0.91 12.36
C LYS A 43 -5.44 0.36 12.32
N THR A 44 -4.19 0.25 11.88
CA THR A 44 -3.30 1.40 11.76
C THR A 44 -3.77 2.36 10.67
N ASN A 45 -4.15 1.86 9.49
CA ASN A 45 -4.69 2.68 8.41
C ASN A 45 -5.97 3.40 8.85
N LYS A 46 -6.87 2.71 9.55
CA LYS A 46 -8.08 3.31 10.12
C LYS A 46 -7.76 4.41 11.12
N TRP A 47 -6.78 4.18 12.00
CA TRP A 47 -6.33 5.19 12.95
C TRP A 47 -5.68 6.39 12.27
N ILE A 48 -4.78 6.18 11.28
CA ILE A 48 -4.13 7.24 10.51
C ILE A 48 -5.17 8.14 9.84
N ASN A 49 -6.17 7.55 9.19
CA ASN A 49 -7.22 8.28 8.49
C ASN A 49 -8.14 9.05 9.46
N ALA A 50 -8.35 8.54 10.67
CA ALA A 50 -9.13 9.21 11.70
C ALA A 50 -8.34 10.31 12.46
N ASN A 51 -7.00 10.19 12.50
CA ASN A 51 -6.14 11.07 13.31
C ASN A 51 -4.92 11.57 12.50
N PRO A 52 -5.12 12.28 11.37
CA PRO A 52 -4.04 12.60 10.44
C PRO A 52 -2.92 13.45 11.04
N GLU A 53 -3.23 14.38 11.93
CA GLU A 53 -2.20 15.23 12.56
C GLU A 53 -1.35 14.45 13.55
N GLU A 54 -1.97 13.58 14.35
CA GLU A 54 -1.24 12.73 15.30
C GLU A 54 -0.40 11.68 14.54
N ALA A 55 -0.95 11.10 13.48
CA ALA A 55 -0.26 10.13 12.64
C ALA A 55 0.97 10.74 11.95
N LYS A 56 0.83 11.95 11.40
CA LYS A 56 1.94 12.71 10.82
C LYS A 56 3.04 13.00 11.85
N ALA A 57 2.66 13.44 13.05
CA ALA A 57 3.60 13.70 14.13
C ALA A 57 4.33 12.41 14.57
N ALA A 58 3.61 11.29 14.72
CA ALA A 58 4.18 10.00 15.06
C ALA A 58 5.16 9.51 13.99
N ALA A 59 4.80 9.61 12.71
CA ALA A 59 5.67 9.25 11.58
C ALA A 59 6.95 10.07 11.57
N ASN A 60 6.85 11.39 11.81
CA ASN A 60 8.01 12.27 11.84
C ASN A 60 8.91 12.02 13.05
N THR A 61 8.34 11.61 14.18
CA THR A 61 9.08 11.18 15.37
C THR A 61 9.86 9.89 15.09
N ALA A 62 9.18 8.87 14.54
CA ALA A 62 9.83 7.61 14.15
C ALA A 62 10.95 7.83 13.13
N LEU A 63 10.72 8.69 12.13
CA LEU A 63 11.73 9.05 11.14
C LEU A 63 12.98 9.65 11.82
N LYS A 64 12.78 10.53 12.81
CA LYS A 64 13.90 11.11 13.58
C LYS A 64 14.65 10.05 14.39
N GLU A 65 13.95 9.13 15.01
CA GLU A 65 14.55 8.05 15.81
C GLU A 65 15.39 7.12 14.93
N GLU A 66 14.89 6.74 13.75
CA GLU A 66 15.58 5.81 12.84
C GLU A 66 16.68 6.46 12.01
N SER A 67 16.46 7.69 11.52
CA SER A 67 17.38 8.35 10.58
C SER A 67 18.21 9.49 11.22
N GLY A 68 17.90 9.87 12.45
CA GLY A 68 18.50 11.02 13.14
C GLY A 68 17.95 12.38 12.68
N LYS A 69 17.00 12.43 11.73
CA LYS A 69 16.48 13.68 11.18
C LYS A 69 14.95 13.64 11.06
N SER A 70 14.31 14.70 11.56
CA SER A 70 12.89 14.96 11.27
C SER A 70 12.72 15.82 10.03
N LEU A 71 11.56 15.72 9.38
CA LEU A 71 11.18 16.62 8.29
C LEU A 71 10.56 17.89 8.88
N PRO A 72 10.90 19.08 8.36
CA PRO A 72 10.23 20.31 8.73
C PRO A 72 8.79 20.35 8.19
N ALA A 73 7.93 21.17 8.81
CA ALA A 73 6.51 21.22 8.48
C ALA A 73 6.24 21.56 6.99
N GLU A 74 7.01 22.45 6.43
CA GLU A 74 6.92 22.83 5.01
C GLU A 74 7.21 21.68 4.02
N VAL A 75 7.80 20.59 4.49
CA VAL A 75 8.09 19.39 3.69
C VAL A 75 7.05 18.31 3.98
N ILE A 76 6.79 17.99 5.26
CA ILE A 76 5.92 16.88 5.61
C ILE A 76 4.44 17.19 5.33
N ASP A 77 3.98 18.42 5.49
CA ASP A 77 2.58 18.78 5.31
C ASP A 77 2.09 18.62 3.86
N PRO A 78 2.81 19.12 2.83
CA PRO A 78 2.41 18.85 1.45
C PRO A 78 2.58 17.37 1.07
N ALA A 79 3.63 16.68 1.54
CA ALA A 79 3.85 15.27 1.27
C ALA A 79 2.70 14.40 1.84
N TRP A 80 2.24 14.70 3.06
CA TRP A 80 1.13 13.98 3.68
C TRP A 80 -0.17 14.07 2.87
N LYS A 81 -0.43 15.22 2.23
CA LYS A 81 -1.61 15.42 1.38
C LYS A 81 -1.57 14.62 0.07
N SER A 82 -0.39 14.20 -0.35
CA SER A 82 -0.20 13.40 -1.57
C SER A 82 -0.21 11.89 -1.32
N ILE A 83 -0.38 11.46 -0.06
CA ILE A 83 -0.41 10.05 0.32
C ILE A 83 -1.82 9.69 0.77
N THR A 84 -2.32 8.54 0.30
CA THR A 84 -3.58 7.95 0.76
C THR A 84 -3.27 6.59 1.39
N PHE A 85 -3.71 6.40 2.64
CA PHE A 85 -3.55 5.13 3.35
C PHE A 85 -4.79 4.26 3.11
N LEU A 86 -4.60 3.16 2.40
CA LEU A 86 -5.66 2.24 1.99
C LEU A 86 -5.32 0.82 2.43
N ASP A 87 -6.36 0.01 2.61
CA ASP A 87 -6.24 -1.43 2.77
C ASP A 87 -6.30 -2.16 1.42
N ASP A 88 -6.89 -1.49 0.41
CA ASP A 88 -6.93 -1.97 -0.96
C ASP A 88 -5.54 -1.85 -1.63
N PRO A 89 -4.94 -2.96 -2.09
CA PRO A 89 -3.67 -2.94 -2.79
C PRO A 89 -3.75 -2.33 -4.19
N LEU A 90 -4.92 -1.86 -4.64
CA LEU A 90 -5.17 -1.29 -5.97
C LEU A 90 -4.64 -2.21 -7.10
N ALA A 91 -4.98 -3.50 -7.02
CA ALA A 91 -4.41 -4.54 -7.88
C ALA A 91 -4.50 -4.22 -9.39
N ALA A 92 -5.56 -3.52 -9.81
CA ALA A 92 -5.73 -3.09 -11.20
C ALA A 92 -4.61 -2.13 -11.67
N THR A 93 -3.99 -1.36 -10.77
CA THR A 93 -2.92 -0.42 -11.15
C THR A 93 -1.60 -1.12 -11.39
N LEU A 94 -1.33 -2.26 -10.73
CA LEU A 94 -0.09 -3.01 -10.87
C LEU A 94 0.14 -3.48 -12.31
N GLY A 95 -0.90 -3.94 -13.00
CA GLY A 95 -0.81 -4.33 -14.41
C GLY A 95 -0.36 -3.16 -15.30
N THR A 96 -0.94 -1.99 -15.09
CA THR A 96 -0.59 -0.76 -15.80
C THR A 96 0.84 -0.30 -15.49
N GLU A 97 1.26 -0.36 -14.22
CA GLU A 97 2.64 -0.08 -13.80
C GLU A 97 3.65 -0.99 -14.52
N ALA A 98 3.35 -2.29 -14.54
CA ALA A 98 4.20 -3.26 -15.26
C ALA A 98 4.28 -2.96 -16.76
N GLU A 99 3.16 -2.61 -17.42
CA GLU A 99 3.17 -2.20 -18.82
C GLU A 99 4.01 -0.93 -19.06
N HIS A 100 3.92 0.06 -18.18
CA HIS A 100 4.73 1.27 -18.26
C HIS A 100 6.21 0.96 -18.09
N ALA A 101 6.58 0.09 -17.15
CA ALA A 101 7.96 -0.34 -16.94
C ALA A 101 8.53 -1.10 -18.16
N VAL A 102 7.72 -1.97 -18.78
CA VAL A 102 8.10 -2.67 -20.02
C VAL A 102 8.30 -1.69 -21.18
N LYS A 103 7.37 -0.74 -21.38
CA LYS A 103 7.49 0.30 -22.44
C LYS A 103 8.71 1.19 -22.24
N ALA A 104 9.08 1.45 -20.98
CA ALA A 104 10.28 2.21 -20.64
C ALA A 104 11.58 1.39 -20.73
N GLY A 105 11.52 0.10 -21.03
CA GLY A 105 12.69 -0.78 -21.10
C GLY A 105 13.31 -1.12 -19.73
N LEU A 106 12.55 -0.92 -18.65
CA LEU A 106 13.01 -1.18 -17.28
C LEU A 106 12.71 -2.61 -16.82
N LEU A 107 11.78 -3.27 -17.48
CA LEU A 107 11.30 -4.60 -17.14
C LEU A 107 10.99 -5.39 -18.41
N GLU A 108 11.33 -6.68 -18.43
CA GLU A 108 10.75 -7.63 -19.38
C GLU A 108 9.29 -7.92 -18.99
N LYS A 109 8.46 -8.35 -19.96
CA LYS A 109 7.03 -8.60 -19.68
C LYS A 109 6.88 -9.62 -18.54
N PRO A 110 6.40 -9.24 -17.36
CA PRO A 110 6.25 -10.16 -16.24
C PRO A 110 4.96 -10.98 -16.38
N ASP A 111 4.95 -12.17 -15.79
CA ASP A 111 3.71 -12.87 -15.45
C ASP A 111 3.29 -12.44 -14.05
N LEU A 112 2.15 -11.76 -13.97
CA LEU A 112 1.59 -11.25 -12.72
C LEU A 112 0.51 -12.17 -12.14
N LYS A 113 0.18 -13.30 -12.82
CA LYS A 113 -0.84 -14.24 -12.32
C LYS A 113 -0.41 -14.83 -10.98
N GLY A 114 -1.30 -14.77 -10.00
CA GLY A 114 -1.03 -15.29 -8.66
C GLY A 114 -0.12 -14.42 -7.78
N ILE A 115 0.13 -13.16 -8.19
CA ILE A 115 0.96 -12.26 -7.38
C ILE A 115 0.23 -11.80 -6.11
N TYR A 116 -1.12 -11.76 -6.14
CA TYR A 116 -1.93 -11.43 -4.97
C TYR A 116 -2.54 -12.69 -4.34
N ASP A 117 -2.45 -12.81 -3.03
CA ASP A 117 -3.30 -13.64 -2.20
C ASP A 117 -4.05 -12.72 -1.22
N LEU A 118 -5.26 -12.33 -1.59
CA LEU A 118 -6.09 -11.41 -0.80
C LEU A 118 -7.04 -12.15 0.17
N ALA A 119 -7.01 -13.47 0.22
CA ALA A 119 -7.88 -14.23 1.12
C ALA A 119 -7.64 -13.88 2.60
N PRO A 120 -6.38 -13.80 3.10
CA PRO A 120 -6.12 -13.39 4.48
C PRO A 120 -6.55 -11.95 4.77
N LEU A 121 -6.30 -11.02 3.84
CA LEU A 121 -6.72 -9.62 3.99
C LEU A 121 -8.24 -9.51 4.03
N ASN A 122 -8.95 -10.11 3.09
CA ASN A 122 -10.42 -10.09 3.02
C ASN A 122 -11.08 -10.73 4.24
N LYS A 123 -10.43 -11.73 4.87
CA LYS A 123 -10.87 -12.30 6.14
C LYS A 123 -10.77 -11.28 7.28
N VAL A 124 -9.67 -10.52 7.33
CA VAL A 124 -9.46 -9.46 8.34
C VAL A 124 -10.45 -8.31 8.11
N LEU A 125 -10.57 -7.81 6.88
CA LEU A 125 -11.51 -6.71 6.53
C LEU A 125 -12.94 -7.07 6.94
N LYS A 126 -13.40 -8.28 6.61
CA LYS A 126 -14.72 -8.76 7.03
C LYS A 126 -14.88 -8.76 8.56
N ALA A 127 -13.85 -9.15 9.31
CA ALA A 127 -13.90 -9.17 10.78
C ALA A 127 -13.94 -7.76 11.40
N GLU A 128 -13.35 -6.77 10.70
CA GLU A 128 -13.35 -5.36 11.11
C GLU A 128 -14.55 -4.56 10.53
N GLY A 129 -15.46 -5.22 9.79
CA GLY A 129 -16.68 -4.60 9.22
C GLY A 129 -16.43 -3.77 7.97
N GLU A 130 -15.30 -4.00 7.30
CA GLU A 130 -14.90 -3.33 6.08
C GLU A 130 -15.26 -4.15 4.82
N ASP A 131 -15.34 -3.49 3.67
CA ASP A 131 -15.61 -4.12 2.39
C ASP A 131 -14.43 -4.97 1.91
N LYS A 132 -14.73 -5.97 1.09
CA LYS A 132 -13.70 -6.78 0.44
C LYS A 132 -12.99 -5.98 -0.64
N VAL A 133 -11.71 -6.29 -0.81
CA VAL A 133 -10.88 -5.78 -1.92
C VAL A 133 -10.74 -6.84 -3.02
N ASP A 134 -10.54 -6.37 -4.25
CA ASP A 134 -10.49 -7.19 -5.46
C ASP A 134 -9.04 -7.32 -5.97
N ASP A 135 -8.70 -8.47 -6.53
CA ASP A 135 -7.37 -8.76 -7.07
C ASP A 135 -7.22 -8.44 -8.56
N ALA A 136 -8.26 -7.92 -9.19
CA ALA A 136 -8.31 -7.58 -10.62
C ALA A 136 -7.90 -8.74 -11.54
N GLY A 137 -8.15 -9.99 -11.13
CA GLY A 137 -7.77 -11.19 -11.86
C GLY A 137 -6.28 -11.57 -11.75
N LEU A 138 -5.54 -10.92 -10.85
CA LEU A 138 -4.13 -11.22 -10.56
C LEU A 138 -3.96 -12.10 -9.32
N GLY A 139 -5.06 -12.65 -8.81
CA GLY A 139 -5.09 -13.49 -7.62
C GLY A 139 -4.50 -14.88 -7.84
N ALA A 140 -4.11 -15.53 -6.73
CA ALA A 140 -3.79 -16.95 -6.69
C ALA A 140 -5.07 -17.78 -6.92
N GLU A 141 -4.97 -18.87 -7.68
CA GLU A 141 -6.05 -19.86 -7.88
C GLU A 141 -6.23 -20.74 -6.65
#